data_d022097154ee01878f635c8f5f921375
#
_entry.id   d022097154ee01878f635c8f5f921375
#
_cell.length_a   1.000
_cell.length_b   1.000
_cell.length_c   1.000
_cell.angle_alpha   90.00
_cell.angle_beta   90.00
_cell.angle_gamma   90.00
#
_symmetry.space_group_name_H-M   'P 1'
#
loop_
_entity.id
_entity.type
_entity.pdbx_description
1 polymer ?
#
loop_
_entity_poly.entity_id
_entity_poly.type
_entity_poly.pdbx_seq_one_letter_code
_entity_poly.pdbx_strand_id
1 'polypeptide(L)'
;ELAKLRRGIGHAPGELPDLWGGLLQGMPASFYGTNGPSHEEWAVYLALTLYALHQQSNDTVCVSQLGCTLGRAVRRLAEQTVASGQDWTESSILRRFNALATAEEITEISHHLRGMIQLLRAAKPDSIPLDYPQLAVDLYGLQCDAPQLAQLPANIRLRWGQDLYRYEKNESSETQEKEN
;
A
#
# COMPACT_ATOMS: atom_id res chain seq x y z
N GLU A 1 -16.24 9.75 8.79
CA GLU A 1 -15.17 8.94 9.38
C GLU A 1 -13.86 9.09 8.59
N LEU A 2 -13.86 8.92 7.25
CA LEU A 2 -12.64 9.05 6.41
C LEU A 2 -11.96 10.43 6.54
N ALA A 3 -12.72 11.51 6.69
CA ALA A 3 -12.15 12.85 6.89
C ALA A 3 -11.36 12.96 8.21
N LYS A 4 -11.78 12.25 9.25
CA LYS A 4 -11.04 12.16 10.51
C LYS A 4 -9.74 11.38 10.33
N LEU A 5 -9.80 10.18 9.72
CA LEU A 5 -8.64 9.34 9.48
C LEU A 5 -7.54 10.07 8.68
N ARG A 6 -7.92 10.90 7.68
CA ARG A 6 -6.95 11.69 6.92
C ARG A 6 -6.11 12.65 7.78
N ARG A 7 -6.65 13.13 8.91
CA ARG A 7 -5.87 13.98 9.84
C ARG A 7 -4.74 13.23 10.51
N GLY A 8 -4.84 11.91 10.60
CA GLY A 8 -3.79 11.05 11.13
C GLY A 8 -2.54 10.94 10.25
N ILE A 9 -2.61 11.37 8.99
CA ILE A 9 -1.48 11.22 8.07
C ILE A 9 -0.30 12.10 8.52
N GLY A 10 0.85 11.44 8.77
CA GLY A 10 2.06 12.11 9.24
C GLY A 10 2.18 12.19 10.78
N HIS A 11 1.20 11.63 11.50
CA HIS A 11 1.23 11.46 12.95
C HIS A 11 1.49 10.00 13.34
N ALA A 12 1.99 9.79 14.54
CA ALA A 12 2.09 8.45 15.11
C ALA A 12 0.75 7.97 15.69
N PRO A 13 0.53 6.64 15.78
CA PRO A 13 -0.61 6.09 16.50
C PRO A 13 -0.66 6.64 17.94
N GLY A 14 -1.84 7.11 18.37
CA GLY A 14 -2.03 7.64 19.71
C GLY A 14 -1.87 9.16 19.85
N GLU A 15 -1.24 9.87 18.92
CA GLU A 15 -1.08 11.31 18.98
C GLU A 15 -2.41 12.09 18.88
N LEU A 16 -3.39 11.53 18.19
CA LEU A 16 -4.69 12.17 17.95
C LEU A 16 -5.82 11.38 18.63
N PRO A 17 -6.29 11.78 19.82
CA PRO A 17 -7.30 11.06 20.61
C PRO A 17 -8.63 10.86 19.88
N ASP A 18 -9.03 11.77 19.02
CA ASP A 18 -10.27 11.68 18.26
C ASP A 18 -10.28 10.59 17.17
N LEU A 19 -9.12 9.96 16.91
CA LEU A 19 -8.99 8.80 16.02
C LEU A 19 -9.10 7.45 16.76
N TRP A 20 -8.97 7.42 18.08
CA TRP A 20 -8.91 6.16 18.85
C TRP A 20 -10.13 5.28 18.63
N GLY A 21 -11.33 5.86 18.62
CA GLY A 21 -12.56 5.10 18.39
C GLY A 21 -12.60 4.36 17.07
N GLY A 22 -12.10 4.97 15.99
CA GLY A 22 -12.08 4.35 14.67
C GLY A 22 -10.92 3.38 14.44
N LEU A 23 -9.85 3.49 15.24
CA LEU A 23 -8.63 2.69 15.08
C LEU A 23 -8.58 1.50 16.04
N LEU A 24 -8.98 1.71 17.29
CA LEU A 24 -8.85 0.70 18.36
C LEU A 24 -10.12 -0.11 18.56
N GLN A 25 -11.28 0.38 18.13
CA GLN A 25 -12.54 -0.33 18.29
C GLN A 25 -12.53 -1.66 17.51
N GLY A 26 -12.64 -2.77 18.24
CA GLY A 26 -12.61 -4.12 17.67
C GLY A 26 -11.21 -4.71 17.49
N MET A 27 -10.15 -3.96 17.80
CA MET A 27 -8.79 -4.50 17.83
C MET A 27 -8.63 -5.42 19.07
N PRO A 28 -8.06 -6.62 18.91
CA PRO A 28 -7.78 -7.50 20.05
C PRO A 28 -6.84 -6.83 21.06
N ALA A 29 -7.09 -7.02 22.36
CA ALA A 29 -6.27 -6.45 23.43
C ALA A 29 -4.79 -6.91 23.38
N SER A 30 -4.52 -8.09 22.80
CA SER A 30 -3.16 -8.60 22.57
C SER A 30 -2.35 -7.80 21.55
N PHE A 31 -3.01 -6.92 20.79
CA PHE A 31 -2.36 -6.07 19.78
C PHE A 31 -1.93 -4.72 20.37
N TYR A 32 -2.36 -4.39 21.59
CA TYR A 32 -2.00 -3.10 22.19
C TYR A 32 -0.56 -3.09 22.70
N GLY A 33 0.16 -2.03 22.34
CA GLY A 33 1.50 -1.78 22.87
C GLY A 33 1.47 -1.34 24.35
N THR A 34 2.50 -1.68 25.10
CA THR A 34 2.63 -1.32 26.53
C THR A 34 3.53 -0.10 26.76
N ASN A 35 4.53 0.10 25.90
CA ASN A 35 5.52 1.19 26.01
C ASN A 35 5.58 2.05 24.74
N GLY A 36 4.45 2.25 24.09
CA GLY A 36 4.28 2.92 22.83
C GLY A 36 3.46 2.09 21.87
N PRO A 37 3.18 2.58 20.65
CA PRO A 37 2.42 1.83 19.68
C PRO A 37 3.10 0.51 19.30
N SER A 38 2.32 -0.58 19.24
CA SER A 38 2.78 -1.88 18.75
C SER A 38 2.97 -1.89 17.23
N HIS A 39 3.55 -2.95 16.70
CA HIS A 39 3.67 -3.16 15.25
C HIS A 39 2.28 -3.30 14.60
N GLU A 40 1.34 -3.93 15.28
CA GLU A 40 -0.04 -4.08 14.87
C GLU A 40 -0.77 -2.73 14.82
N GLU A 41 -0.59 -1.91 15.85
CA GLU A 41 -1.19 -0.57 15.90
C GLU A 41 -0.64 0.32 14.77
N TRP A 42 0.66 0.29 14.51
CA TRP A 42 1.25 0.98 13.37
C TRP A 42 0.71 0.48 12.04
N ALA A 43 0.62 -0.82 11.84
CA ALA A 43 0.17 -1.42 10.58
C ALA A 43 -1.28 -1.04 10.27
N VAL A 44 -2.18 -1.18 11.25
CA VAL A 44 -3.60 -0.81 11.12
C VAL A 44 -3.76 0.69 10.92
N TYR A 45 -3.06 1.51 11.71
CA TYR A 45 -3.10 2.96 11.61
C TYR A 45 -2.71 3.45 10.22
N LEU A 46 -1.58 2.99 9.71
CA LEU A 46 -1.10 3.39 8.38
C LEU A 46 -2.04 2.90 7.27
N ALA A 47 -2.49 1.66 7.32
CA ALA A 47 -3.41 1.14 6.31
C ALA A 47 -4.71 1.95 6.25
N LEU A 48 -5.31 2.27 7.40
CA LEU A 48 -6.57 3.02 7.47
C LEU A 48 -6.42 4.50 7.07
N THR A 49 -5.36 5.17 7.52
CA THR A 49 -5.12 6.58 7.19
C THR A 49 -4.76 6.76 5.70
N LEU A 50 -3.96 5.85 5.15
CA LEU A 50 -3.62 5.83 3.73
C LEU A 50 -4.82 5.44 2.85
N TYR A 51 -5.65 4.49 3.28
CA TYR A 51 -6.92 4.20 2.62
C TYR A 51 -7.81 5.45 2.57
N ALA A 52 -7.95 6.15 3.69
CA ALA A 52 -8.75 7.36 3.75
C ALA A 52 -8.22 8.49 2.83
N LEU A 53 -6.90 8.57 2.64
CA LEU A 53 -6.26 9.46 1.67
C LEU A 53 -6.57 9.04 0.24
N HIS A 54 -6.45 7.75 -0.05
CA HIS A 54 -6.67 7.18 -1.38
C HIS A 54 -8.13 7.32 -1.82
N GLN A 55 -9.08 7.04 -0.91
CA GLN A 55 -10.52 7.13 -1.18
C GLN A 55 -11.03 8.56 -1.35
N GLN A 56 -10.21 9.56 -1.01
CA GLN A 56 -10.60 10.96 -1.14
C GLN A 56 -10.95 11.32 -2.59
N SER A 57 -12.16 11.85 -2.80
CA SER A 57 -12.71 12.21 -4.13
C SER A 57 -12.97 11.01 -5.07
N ASN A 58 -13.01 9.79 -4.53
CA ASN A 58 -13.43 8.58 -5.24
C ASN A 58 -14.77 8.09 -4.64
N ASP A 59 -15.84 8.83 -4.87
CA ASP A 59 -17.14 8.56 -4.23
C ASP A 59 -17.89 7.38 -4.86
N THR A 60 -17.55 7.00 -6.09
CA THR A 60 -18.26 5.97 -6.88
C THR A 60 -17.55 4.61 -6.88
N VAL A 61 -16.26 4.56 -6.59
CA VAL A 61 -15.44 3.34 -6.66
C VAL A 61 -14.67 3.15 -5.36
N CYS A 62 -14.70 1.94 -4.82
CA CYS A 62 -13.85 1.58 -3.69
C CYS A 62 -12.40 1.36 -4.18
N VAL A 63 -11.46 2.12 -3.60
CA VAL A 63 -10.03 2.00 -3.93
C VAL A 63 -9.35 0.82 -3.22
N SER A 64 -10.05 0.13 -2.31
CA SER A 64 -9.56 -1.11 -1.70
C SER A 64 -10.06 -2.31 -2.50
N GLN A 65 -9.14 -3.02 -3.14
CA GLN A 65 -9.47 -4.18 -3.97
C GLN A 65 -8.49 -5.32 -3.67
N LEU A 66 -9.05 -6.47 -3.26
CA LEU A 66 -8.26 -7.67 -2.98
C LEU A 66 -7.46 -8.11 -4.22
N GLY A 67 -6.22 -8.51 -4.00
CA GLY A 67 -5.30 -8.96 -5.04
C GLY A 67 -4.60 -7.84 -5.82
N CYS A 68 -5.02 -6.58 -5.69
CA CYS A 68 -4.26 -5.44 -6.20
C CYS A 68 -3.09 -5.09 -5.26
N THR A 69 -2.08 -5.95 -5.23
CA THR A 69 -0.91 -5.78 -4.35
C THR A 69 -0.13 -4.51 -4.69
N LEU A 70 0.72 -4.06 -3.75
CA LEU A 70 1.51 -2.85 -3.95
C LEU A 70 2.39 -2.92 -5.21
N GLY A 71 3.06 -4.05 -5.46
CA GLY A 71 3.88 -4.24 -6.65
C GLY A 71 3.08 -4.11 -7.95
N ARG A 72 1.89 -4.73 -8.01
CA ARG A 72 0.99 -4.63 -9.18
C ARG A 72 0.48 -3.21 -9.40
N ALA A 73 0.06 -2.54 -8.33
CA ALA A 73 -0.42 -1.15 -8.41
C ALA A 73 0.68 -0.21 -8.92
N VAL A 74 1.91 -0.36 -8.42
CA VAL A 74 3.08 0.43 -8.86
C VAL A 74 3.43 0.14 -10.32
N ARG A 75 3.40 -1.13 -10.77
CA ARG A 75 3.62 -1.50 -12.16
C ARG A 75 2.63 -0.79 -13.08
N ARG A 76 1.35 -0.89 -12.77
CA ARG A 76 0.29 -0.23 -13.55
C ARG A 76 0.49 1.28 -13.61
N LEU A 77 0.86 1.91 -12.49
CA LEU A 77 1.13 3.35 -12.44
C LEU A 77 2.35 3.72 -13.30
N ALA A 78 3.44 2.95 -13.21
CA ALA A 78 4.65 3.19 -13.99
C ALA A 78 4.38 3.11 -15.49
N GLU A 79 3.65 2.11 -15.94
CA GLU A 79 3.24 1.94 -17.33
C GLU A 79 2.37 3.08 -17.85
N GLN A 80 1.46 3.61 -17.01
CA GLN A 80 0.60 4.75 -17.38
C GLN A 80 1.33 6.08 -17.43
N THR A 81 2.48 6.22 -16.76
CA THR A 81 3.22 7.50 -16.68
C THR A 81 4.30 7.67 -17.73
N VAL A 82 4.68 6.60 -18.42
CA VAL A 82 5.66 6.67 -19.50
C VAL A 82 4.98 6.84 -20.86
N ALA A 83 5.66 7.49 -21.80
CA ALA A 83 5.16 7.60 -23.16
C ALA A 83 5.19 6.23 -23.86
N SER A 84 4.31 6.06 -24.86
CA SER A 84 4.25 4.82 -25.64
C SER A 84 5.62 4.44 -26.20
N GLY A 85 6.09 3.23 -25.91
CA GLY A 85 7.39 2.72 -26.35
C GLY A 85 8.57 3.05 -25.42
N GLN A 86 8.36 3.80 -24.34
CA GLN A 86 9.39 4.01 -23.32
C GLN A 86 9.40 2.88 -22.29
N ASP A 87 10.58 2.61 -21.74
CA ASP A 87 10.75 1.61 -20.70
C ASP A 87 10.25 2.16 -19.34
N TRP A 88 9.21 1.55 -18.79
CA TRP A 88 8.66 1.91 -17.49
C TRP A 88 9.67 1.68 -16.34
N THR A 89 10.69 0.82 -16.55
CA THR A 89 11.70 0.55 -15.53
C THR A 89 12.61 1.74 -15.24
N GLU A 90 12.68 2.70 -16.14
CA GLU A 90 13.43 3.95 -15.97
C GLU A 90 12.56 5.10 -15.39
N SER A 91 11.29 4.82 -15.10
CA SER A 91 10.35 5.82 -14.62
C SER A 91 10.71 6.40 -13.25
N SER A 92 10.25 7.63 -12.99
CA SER A 92 10.35 8.22 -11.65
C SER A 92 9.53 7.46 -10.59
N ILE A 93 8.50 6.73 -11.04
CA ILE A 93 7.68 5.88 -10.18
C ILE A 93 8.52 4.75 -9.61
N LEU A 94 9.31 4.07 -10.46
CA LEU A 94 10.15 2.97 -10.01
C LEU A 94 11.24 3.43 -9.04
N ARG A 95 11.84 4.61 -9.27
CA ARG A 95 12.80 5.19 -8.31
C ARG A 95 12.17 5.42 -6.93
N ARG A 96 10.91 5.91 -6.88
CA ARG A 96 10.18 6.10 -5.61
C ARG A 96 9.83 4.77 -4.96
N PHE A 97 9.45 3.78 -5.75
CA PHE A 97 9.19 2.43 -5.23
C PHE A 97 10.45 1.78 -4.66
N ASN A 98 11.59 1.93 -5.30
CA ASN A 98 12.86 1.42 -4.80
C ASN A 98 13.24 2.07 -3.46
N ALA A 99 13.03 3.39 -3.30
CA ALA A 99 13.23 4.06 -2.03
C ALA A 99 12.31 3.50 -0.94
N LEU A 100 11.03 3.25 -1.25
CA LEU A 100 10.11 2.58 -0.33
C LEU A 100 10.57 1.16 0.03
N ALA A 101 10.99 0.37 -0.95
CA ALA A 101 11.41 -1.02 -0.75
C ALA A 101 12.71 -1.16 0.04
N THR A 102 13.54 -0.10 0.12
CA THR A 102 14.78 -0.07 0.89
C THR A 102 14.65 0.63 2.24
N ALA A 103 13.52 1.27 2.52
CA ALA A 103 13.25 1.90 3.80
C ALA A 103 13.18 0.84 4.92
N GLU A 104 13.77 1.12 6.07
CA GLU A 104 13.83 0.21 7.22
C GLU A 104 12.89 0.63 8.34
N GLU A 105 12.84 1.94 8.63
CA GLU A 105 12.02 2.48 9.70
C GLU A 105 10.56 2.70 9.28
N ILE A 106 9.62 2.37 10.15
CA ILE A 106 8.18 2.50 9.85
C ILE A 106 7.77 3.94 9.50
N THR A 107 8.43 4.92 10.07
CA THR A 107 8.19 6.34 9.77
C THR A 107 8.66 6.72 8.36
N GLU A 108 9.79 6.18 7.92
CA GLU A 108 10.31 6.34 6.55
C GLU A 108 9.41 5.62 5.54
N ILE A 109 9.04 4.37 5.83
CA ILE A 109 8.06 3.60 5.04
C ILE A 109 6.75 4.38 4.89
N SER A 110 6.23 4.94 5.98
CA SER A 110 5.02 5.77 5.97
C SER A 110 5.15 6.98 5.04
N HIS A 111 6.29 7.68 5.10
CA HIS A 111 6.56 8.83 4.24
C HIS A 111 6.53 8.46 2.75
N HIS A 112 7.24 7.40 2.36
CA HIS A 112 7.29 6.93 0.97
C HIS A 112 5.93 6.40 0.49
N LEU A 113 5.22 5.62 1.34
CA LEU A 113 3.88 5.13 1.03
C LEU A 113 2.89 6.27 0.80
N ARG A 114 2.91 7.30 1.64
CA ARG A 114 2.04 8.48 1.43
C ARG A 114 2.23 9.07 0.04
N GLY A 115 3.48 9.27 -0.38
CA GLY A 115 3.79 9.77 -1.72
C GLY A 115 3.29 8.84 -2.82
N MET A 116 3.45 7.53 -2.67
CA MET A 116 2.99 6.53 -3.62
C MET A 116 1.45 6.51 -3.71
N ILE A 117 0.75 6.52 -2.58
CA ILE A 117 -0.72 6.56 -2.54
C ILE A 117 -1.29 7.81 -3.21
N GLN A 118 -0.64 8.96 -3.04
CA GLN A 118 -1.04 10.19 -3.73
C GLN A 118 -0.94 10.04 -5.26
N LEU A 119 0.08 9.35 -5.76
CA LEU A 119 0.25 9.08 -7.18
C LEU A 119 -0.79 8.07 -7.70
N LEU A 120 -1.05 6.98 -6.97
CA LEU A 120 -2.09 6.01 -7.30
C LEU A 120 -3.49 6.67 -7.36
N ARG A 121 -3.78 7.57 -6.41
CA ARG A 121 -5.02 8.34 -6.39
C ARG A 121 -5.15 9.27 -7.59
N ALA A 122 -4.06 9.90 -8.00
CA ALA A 122 -4.04 10.88 -9.09
C ALA A 122 -3.96 10.25 -10.48
N ALA A 123 -3.81 8.94 -10.59
CA ALA A 123 -3.70 8.23 -11.86
C ALA A 123 -4.92 8.46 -12.75
N LYS A 124 -4.73 8.41 -14.07
CA LYS A 124 -5.78 8.63 -15.08
C LYS A 124 -5.90 7.41 -15.99
N PRO A 125 -7.10 7.07 -16.52
CA PRO A 125 -8.37 7.79 -16.31
C PRO A 125 -8.93 7.65 -14.90
N ASP A 126 -8.63 6.55 -14.18
CA ASP A 126 -9.14 6.23 -12.87
C ASP A 126 -8.03 6.00 -11.86
N SER A 127 -8.32 6.23 -10.57
CA SER A 127 -7.44 5.88 -9.46
C SER A 127 -7.09 4.38 -9.51
N ILE A 128 -5.82 4.05 -9.30
CA ILE A 128 -5.36 2.65 -9.31
C ILE A 128 -5.61 2.05 -7.92
N PRO A 129 -6.44 1.01 -7.78
CA PRO A 129 -6.76 0.42 -6.49
C PRO A 129 -5.57 -0.28 -5.85
N LEU A 130 -5.68 -0.53 -4.52
CA LEU A 130 -4.68 -1.21 -3.72
C LEU A 130 -5.35 -2.18 -2.74
N ASP A 131 -4.72 -3.31 -2.48
CA ASP A 131 -5.13 -4.28 -1.45
C ASP A 131 -4.68 -3.79 -0.06
N TYR A 132 -5.56 -3.04 0.62
CA TYR A 132 -5.25 -2.47 1.94
C TYR A 132 -5.16 -3.53 3.05
N PRO A 133 -5.97 -4.58 3.10
CA PRO A 133 -5.75 -5.72 4.00
C PRO A 133 -4.36 -6.32 3.85
N GLN A 134 -3.91 -6.60 2.61
CA GLN A 134 -2.56 -7.13 2.39
C GLN A 134 -1.48 -6.12 2.76
N LEU A 135 -1.68 -4.83 2.47
CA LEU A 135 -0.75 -3.78 2.88
C LEU A 135 -0.59 -3.73 4.40
N ALA A 136 -1.67 -3.88 5.18
CA ALA A 136 -1.58 -3.93 6.64
C ALA A 136 -0.73 -5.11 7.12
N VAL A 137 -0.93 -6.31 6.54
CA VAL A 137 -0.11 -7.50 6.85
C VAL A 137 1.36 -7.26 6.49
N ASP A 138 1.62 -6.64 5.35
CA ASP A 138 2.98 -6.32 4.92
C ASP A 138 3.66 -5.33 5.87
N LEU A 139 2.94 -4.26 6.26
CA LEU A 139 3.44 -3.26 7.20
C LEU A 139 3.74 -3.85 8.58
N TYR A 140 2.92 -4.77 9.06
CA TYR A 140 3.22 -5.52 10.28
C TYR A 140 4.52 -6.33 10.13
N GLY A 141 4.60 -7.13 9.06
CA GLY A 141 5.74 -8.01 8.82
C GLY A 141 7.07 -7.27 8.57
N LEU A 142 7.02 -6.07 7.99
CA LEU A 142 8.23 -5.24 7.79
C LEU A 142 8.83 -4.73 9.10
N GLN A 143 8.05 -4.66 10.17
CA GLN A 143 8.49 -4.25 11.52
C GLN A 143 8.98 -5.44 12.38
N CYS A 144 8.85 -6.69 11.89
CA CYS A 144 9.25 -7.86 12.67
C CYS A 144 10.76 -7.92 12.86
N ASP A 145 11.18 -7.85 14.09
CA ASP A 145 12.58 -7.97 14.56
C ASP A 145 12.87 -9.29 15.28
N ALA A 146 11.84 -10.14 15.46
CA ALA A 146 11.98 -11.44 16.12
C ALA A 146 12.94 -12.35 15.36
N PRO A 147 13.93 -12.97 16.04
CA PRO A 147 14.97 -13.79 15.38
C PRO A 147 14.40 -14.90 14.49
N GLN A 148 13.29 -15.55 14.91
CA GLN A 148 12.63 -16.61 14.15
C GLN A 148 11.92 -16.09 12.90
N LEU A 149 11.69 -14.79 12.76
CA LEU A 149 11.03 -14.11 11.64
C LEU A 149 11.97 -13.16 10.89
N ALA A 150 13.27 -13.24 11.11
CA ALA A 150 14.27 -12.31 10.54
C ALA A 150 14.25 -12.24 8.99
N GLN A 151 13.75 -13.25 8.31
CA GLN A 151 13.61 -13.26 6.86
C GLN A 151 12.29 -12.65 6.35
N LEU A 152 11.34 -12.37 7.25
CA LEU A 152 10.01 -11.90 6.85
C LEU A 152 10.04 -10.55 6.12
N PRO A 153 10.77 -9.52 6.57
CA PRO A 153 10.88 -8.27 5.82
C PRO A 153 11.47 -8.45 4.42
N ALA A 154 12.52 -9.27 4.28
CA ALA A 154 13.12 -9.56 2.98
C ALA A 154 12.15 -10.30 2.04
N ASN A 155 11.39 -11.26 2.56
CA ASN A 155 10.39 -12.00 1.80
C ASN A 155 9.24 -11.10 1.32
N ILE A 156 8.81 -10.14 2.14
CA ILE A 156 7.80 -9.15 1.75
C ILE A 156 8.31 -8.27 0.60
N ARG A 157 9.53 -7.74 0.73
CA ARG A 157 10.16 -6.92 -0.33
C ARG A 157 10.34 -7.71 -1.62
N LEU A 158 10.77 -8.98 -1.52
CA LEU A 158 10.89 -9.88 -2.68
C LEU A 158 9.52 -10.08 -3.37
N ARG A 159 8.45 -10.33 -2.60
CA ARG A 159 7.09 -10.47 -3.14
C ARG A 159 6.64 -9.18 -3.84
N TRP A 160 6.88 -8.01 -3.26
CA TRP A 160 6.60 -6.73 -3.92
C TRP A 160 7.31 -6.62 -5.27
N GLY A 161 8.60 -7.02 -5.34
CA GLY A 161 9.36 -7.07 -6.58
C GLY A 161 8.81 -8.09 -7.58
N GLN A 162 8.45 -9.30 -7.12
CA GLN A 162 7.85 -10.32 -7.97
C GLN A 162 6.52 -9.84 -8.58
N ASP A 163 5.66 -9.21 -7.79
CA ASP A 163 4.39 -8.65 -8.27
C ASP A 163 4.60 -7.48 -9.24
N LEU A 164 5.63 -6.66 -9.02
CA LEU A 164 6.03 -5.57 -9.92
C LEU A 164 6.47 -6.09 -11.29
N TYR A 165 7.23 -7.19 -11.35
CA TYR A 165 7.80 -7.72 -12.60
C TYR A 165 7.00 -8.87 -13.21
N ARG A 166 5.93 -9.33 -12.53
CA ARG A 166 5.07 -10.40 -13.06
C ARG A 166 4.38 -9.90 -14.33
N TYR A 167 4.59 -10.63 -15.44
CA TYR A 167 3.88 -10.39 -16.69
C TYR A 167 2.47 -10.98 -16.58
N GLU A 168 1.45 -10.15 -16.49
CA GLU A 168 0.06 -10.58 -16.66
C GLU A 168 -0.28 -10.55 -18.15
N LYS A 169 -0.34 -11.73 -18.78
CA LYS A 169 -0.91 -11.86 -20.11
C LYS A 169 -2.39 -11.48 -19.99
N ASN A 170 -2.82 -10.42 -20.68
CA ASN A 170 -4.24 -10.07 -20.73
C ASN A 170 -5.01 -11.24 -21.32
N GLU A 171 -5.83 -11.93 -20.50
CA GLU A 171 -6.73 -13.02 -20.93
C GLU A 171 -7.85 -12.58 -21.87
N SER A 172 -7.88 -11.29 -22.28
CA SER A 172 -8.90 -10.71 -23.15
C SER A 172 -8.72 -11.00 -24.64
N SER A 173 -7.69 -11.74 -25.07
CA SER A 173 -7.46 -12.05 -26.50
C SER A 173 -7.79 -13.49 -26.93
N GLU A 174 -8.15 -14.39 -26.02
CA GLU A 174 -8.43 -15.79 -26.38
C GLU A 174 -9.90 -16.10 -26.74
N THR A 175 -10.82 -15.14 -26.61
CA THR A 175 -12.24 -15.39 -26.91
C THR A 175 -12.60 -15.12 -28.38
N GLN A 176 -11.70 -14.57 -29.19
CA GLN A 176 -12.02 -14.24 -30.61
C GLN A 176 -11.46 -15.23 -31.62
N GLU A 177 -10.65 -16.23 -31.25
CA GLU A 177 -10.13 -17.24 -32.20
C GLU A 177 -10.90 -18.56 -32.23
N LYS A 178 -11.99 -18.69 -31.48
CA LYS A 178 -12.83 -19.92 -31.48
C LYS A 178 -14.16 -19.81 -32.21
N GLU A 179 -14.42 -18.71 -32.89
CA GLU A 179 -15.62 -18.54 -33.75
C GLU A 179 -15.30 -18.21 -35.21
N ASN A 180 -14.34 -18.90 -35.82
CA ASN A 180 -14.21 -18.92 -37.29
C ASN A 180 -13.92 -20.32 -37.78
#